data_82dac31cc4492b30e81f053644ed2b49
#
_entry.id   82dac31cc4492b30e81f053644ed2b49
#
_cell.length_a   1.000
_cell.length_b   1.000
_cell.length_c   1.000
_cell.angle_alpha   90.00
_cell.angle_beta   90.00
_cell.angle_gamma   90.00
#
_symmetry.space_group_name_H-M   'P 1'
#
loop_
_entity.id
_entity.type
_entity.pdbx_description
1 polymer ?
#
loop_
_entity_poly.entity_id
_entity_poly.type
_entity_poly.pdbx_seq_one_letter_code
_entity_poly.pdbx_strand_id
1 'polypeptide(L)'
;MNYAFRNGKILDGTKEMKIQQGLCILVENGIITDLIPDANADLHNYKVIDLHGQYILPGLINMHVHLAGNGKPQKKQRDNEKLVKTIMSSSLTRTIAYKMVAGFAKDELFSGVTTIRTVGGLGNFDTRLRDEIESGTKLGPRILAANQGISVPGGHMAGSVAVAASTIPDALKQLEKAKQEKIDLIKLMITGGVLDAKKKGVPGELKMSPEMVYAVCKQAHDAGYLVAAHVESPEGVRVALENGVDSIEHGAKLDNSMIRLFQERGAFLCTTISPALPYALFDSSITHATEVEQYNGNIVFKGIIDCAKAALANDIPVVLGNDVGCP
;
A
#
# COMPACT_ATOMS: atom_id res chain seq x y z
N MET A 1 6.48 19.57 -23.57
CA MET A 1 5.24 19.68 -24.38
C MET A 1 4.18 20.28 -23.50
N ASN A 2 3.47 21.32 -23.98
CA ASN A 2 2.49 22.04 -23.20
C ASN A 2 1.07 21.54 -23.56
N TYR A 3 0.19 21.45 -22.58
CA TYR A 3 -1.19 21.00 -22.73
C TYR A 3 -2.16 22.01 -22.13
N ALA A 4 -3.31 22.19 -22.74
CA ALA A 4 -4.43 22.95 -22.19
C ALA A 4 -5.69 22.06 -22.16
N PHE A 5 -6.21 21.83 -20.97
CA PHE A 5 -7.45 21.05 -20.77
C PHE A 5 -8.60 22.03 -20.58
N ARG A 6 -9.61 21.97 -21.47
CA ARG A 6 -10.75 22.89 -21.45
C ARG A 6 -12.09 22.16 -21.51
N ASN A 7 -13.17 22.90 -21.30
CA ASN A 7 -14.53 22.41 -21.39
C ASN A 7 -14.78 21.18 -20.48
N GLY A 8 -14.22 21.20 -19.26
CA GLY A 8 -14.36 20.15 -18.25
C GLY A 8 -15.00 20.61 -16.97
N LYS A 9 -15.30 19.65 -16.10
CA LYS A 9 -15.73 19.83 -14.72
C LYS A 9 -14.56 19.50 -13.81
N ILE A 10 -13.96 20.51 -13.18
CA ILE A 10 -12.76 20.36 -12.38
C ILE A 10 -13.16 20.07 -10.93
N LEU A 11 -12.60 19.01 -10.36
CA LEU A 11 -12.59 18.70 -8.93
C LEU A 11 -11.16 18.86 -8.46
N ASP A 12 -10.91 19.78 -7.54
CA ASP A 12 -9.54 20.20 -7.16
C ASP A 12 -8.89 19.38 -6.05
N GLY A 13 -9.61 18.38 -5.52
CA GLY A 13 -9.14 17.53 -4.42
C GLY A 13 -9.23 18.18 -3.04
N THR A 14 -9.83 19.37 -2.90
CA THR A 14 -10.13 19.97 -1.61
C THR A 14 -11.21 19.18 -0.86
N LYS A 15 -11.34 19.44 0.45
CA LYS A 15 -12.36 18.80 1.30
C LYS A 15 -13.78 19.02 0.78
N GLU A 16 -14.05 20.17 0.22
CA GLU A 16 -15.36 20.57 -0.29
C GLU A 16 -15.69 19.95 -1.65
N MET A 17 -14.67 19.58 -2.44
CA MET A 17 -14.81 18.98 -3.79
C MET A 17 -15.84 19.71 -4.67
N LYS A 18 -15.85 21.04 -4.59
CA LYS A 18 -16.78 21.86 -5.39
C LYS A 18 -16.44 21.77 -6.87
N ILE A 19 -17.45 21.53 -7.69
CA ILE A 19 -17.30 21.48 -9.14
C ILE A 19 -17.00 22.88 -9.65
N GLN A 20 -15.85 23.06 -10.30
CA GLN A 20 -15.47 24.29 -10.99
C GLN A 20 -15.67 24.09 -12.51
N GLN A 21 -16.23 25.09 -13.19
CA GLN A 21 -16.49 25.07 -14.63
C GLN A 21 -16.09 26.39 -15.27
N GLY A 22 -15.95 26.38 -16.61
CA GLY A 22 -15.56 27.57 -17.35
C GLY A 22 -14.08 27.94 -17.18
N LEU A 23 -13.27 27.01 -16.69
CA LEU A 23 -11.82 27.18 -16.52
C LEU A 23 -11.06 26.25 -17.48
N CYS A 24 -9.88 26.72 -17.88
CA CYS A 24 -8.89 25.97 -18.62
C CYS A 24 -7.68 25.69 -17.71
N ILE A 25 -7.22 24.44 -17.66
CA ILE A 25 -6.02 24.04 -16.94
C ILE A 25 -4.84 24.09 -17.90
N LEU A 26 -3.83 24.89 -17.59
CA LEU A 26 -2.58 24.98 -18.35
C LEU A 26 -1.51 24.10 -17.72
N VAL A 27 -0.85 23.28 -18.54
CA VAL A 27 0.22 22.38 -18.12
C VAL A 27 1.44 22.62 -18.98
N GLU A 28 2.56 22.97 -18.35
CA GLU A 28 3.85 23.18 -19.02
C GLU A 28 4.88 22.25 -18.41
N ASN A 29 5.59 21.51 -19.26
CA ASN A 29 6.63 20.56 -18.83
C ASN A 29 6.17 19.58 -17.73
N GLY A 30 4.90 19.16 -17.78
CA GLY A 30 4.32 18.23 -16.81
C GLY A 30 3.85 18.85 -15.50
N ILE A 31 3.89 20.19 -15.38
CA ILE A 31 3.45 20.92 -14.20
C ILE A 31 2.20 21.74 -14.55
N ILE A 32 1.18 21.72 -13.69
CA ILE A 32 0.04 22.64 -13.79
C ILE A 32 0.56 24.02 -13.44
N THR A 33 0.55 24.95 -14.40
CA THR A 33 1.06 26.31 -14.23
C THR A 33 -0.02 27.31 -13.92
N ASP A 34 -1.25 27.08 -14.41
CA ASP A 34 -2.34 28.03 -14.16
C ASP A 34 -3.73 27.39 -14.34
N LEU A 35 -4.74 28.03 -13.74
CA LEU A 35 -6.15 27.83 -13.94
C LEU A 35 -6.80 29.16 -14.33
N ILE A 36 -7.10 29.33 -15.61
CA ILE A 36 -7.61 30.58 -16.14
C ILE A 36 -9.04 30.45 -16.70
N PRO A 37 -9.83 31.55 -16.76
CA PRO A 37 -11.11 31.52 -17.45
C PRO A 37 -10.94 31.06 -18.90
N ASP A 38 -11.69 30.02 -19.31
CA ASP A 38 -11.58 29.39 -20.62
C ASP A 38 -11.84 30.36 -21.78
N ALA A 39 -12.75 31.32 -21.59
CA ALA A 39 -13.05 32.35 -22.58
C ALA A 39 -11.87 33.30 -22.91
N ASN A 40 -10.91 33.42 -22.01
CA ASN A 40 -9.77 34.34 -22.13
C ASN A 40 -8.44 33.61 -22.38
N ALA A 41 -8.47 32.29 -22.59
CA ALA A 41 -7.27 31.48 -22.71
C ALA A 41 -6.58 31.70 -24.08
N ASP A 42 -5.35 32.19 -24.06
CA ASP A 42 -4.46 32.14 -25.24
C ASP A 42 -3.78 30.75 -25.29
N LEU A 43 -4.17 29.94 -26.25
CA LEU A 43 -3.76 28.55 -26.36
C LEU A 43 -2.82 28.25 -27.54
N HIS A 44 -2.25 29.30 -28.18
CA HIS A 44 -1.41 29.15 -29.39
C HIS A 44 -0.22 28.18 -29.19
N ASN A 45 0.34 28.13 -27.97
CA ASN A 45 1.51 27.29 -27.65
C ASN A 45 1.15 25.98 -26.95
N TYR A 46 -0.13 25.62 -26.90
CA TYR A 46 -0.63 24.44 -26.17
C TYR A 46 -1.29 23.42 -27.10
N LYS A 47 -1.08 22.16 -26.81
CA LYS A 47 -1.92 21.10 -27.35
C LYS A 47 -3.23 21.08 -26.57
N VAL A 48 -4.30 21.51 -27.23
CA VAL A 48 -5.62 21.60 -26.61
C VAL A 48 -6.25 20.21 -26.50
N ILE A 49 -6.77 19.89 -25.32
CA ILE A 49 -7.57 18.70 -25.04
C ILE A 49 -8.95 19.15 -24.57
N ASP A 50 -9.95 18.91 -25.41
CA ASP A 50 -11.34 19.16 -25.04
C ASP A 50 -11.86 17.99 -24.19
N LEU A 51 -12.33 18.29 -22.98
CA LEU A 51 -12.84 17.31 -22.04
C LEU A 51 -14.33 16.97 -22.28
N HIS A 52 -14.99 17.68 -23.21
CA HIS A 52 -16.40 17.43 -23.57
C HIS A 52 -17.37 17.36 -22.38
N GLY A 53 -17.15 18.20 -21.35
CA GLY A 53 -17.95 18.21 -20.12
C GLY A 53 -17.63 17.08 -19.13
N GLN A 54 -16.60 16.28 -19.39
CA GLN A 54 -16.14 15.23 -18.48
C GLN A 54 -15.48 15.82 -17.23
N TYR A 55 -15.37 15.00 -16.18
CA TYR A 55 -14.67 15.37 -14.96
C TYR A 55 -13.17 15.21 -15.14
N ILE A 56 -12.41 16.15 -14.56
CA ILE A 56 -10.98 16.06 -14.34
C ILE A 56 -10.70 16.28 -12.85
N LEU A 57 -9.83 15.47 -12.28
CA LEU A 57 -9.46 15.49 -10.86
C LEU A 57 -7.99 15.11 -10.72
N PRO A 58 -7.34 15.44 -9.57
CA PRO A 58 -6.03 14.92 -9.25
C PRO A 58 -6.00 13.40 -9.31
N GLY A 59 -4.91 12.82 -9.79
CA GLY A 59 -4.75 11.37 -9.82
C GLY A 59 -4.87 10.78 -8.42
N LEU A 60 -5.54 9.62 -8.32
CA LEU A 60 -5.70 8.92 -7.05
C LEU A 60 -4.35 8.40 -6.53
N ILE A 61 -4.25 8.27 -5.20
CA ILE A 61 -3.08 7.73 -4.51
C ILE A 61 -3.50 6.47 -3.76
N ASN A 62 -2.81 5.35 -4.01
CA ASN A 62 -3.01 4.09 -3.33
C ASN A 62 -1.80 3.78 -2.45
N MET A 63 -1.97 3.86 -1.14
CA MET A 63 -0.87 3.78 -0.18
C MET A 63 -0.57 2.36 0.31
N HIS A 64 -1.24 1.33 -0.24
CA HIS A 64 -0.97 -0.07 0.10
C HIS A 64 -1.25 -0.98 -1.10
N VAL A 65 -0.19 -1.42 -1.75
CA VAL A 65 -0.25 -2.26 -2.95
C VAL A 65 0.80 -3.38 -2.88
N HIS A 66 0.43 -4.56 -3.37
CA HIS A 66 1.34 -5.67 -3.64
C HIS A 66 1.31 -6.02 -5.13
N LEU A 67 2.32 -5.61 -5.89
CA LEU A 67 2.40 -5.89 -7.32
C LEU A 67 2.75 -7.37 -7.65
N ALA A 68 2.86 -8.21 -6.62
CA ALA A 68 3.17 -9.63 -6.75
C ALA A 68 1.95 -10.50 -7.12
N GLY A 69 0.73 -9.98 -7.02
CA GLY A 69 -0.51 -10.68 -7.27
C GLY A 69 -1.54 -9.85 -8.04
N ASN A 70 -2.65 -10.45 -8.39
CA ASN A 70 -3.75 -9.83 -9.13
C ASN A 70 -5.03 -9.61 -8.31
N GLY A 71 -4.99 -9.88 -7.00
CA GLY A 71 -6.14 -9.73 -6.10
C GLY A 71 -7.33 -10.65 -6.37
N LYS A 72 -7.19 -11.64 -7.26
CA LYS A 72 -8.30 -12.58 -7.55
C LYS A 72 -8.32 -13.70 -6.52
N PRO A 73 -9.51 -14.07 -5.98
CA PRO A 73 -9.65 -15.18 -5.05
C PRO A 73 -9.05 -16.48 -5.60
N GLN A 74 -8.28 -17.15 -4.79
CA GLN A 74 -7.68 -18.43 -5.18
C GLN A 74 -8.65 -19.58 -4.92
N LYS A 75 -8.86 -20.42 -5.93
CA LYS A 75 -9.72 -21.62 -5.79
C LYS A 75 -9.10 -22.72 -4.93
N LYS A 76 -7.80 -22.66 -4.68
CA LYS A 76 -7.06 -23.64 -3.86
C LYS A 76 -5.95 -22.90 -3.10
N GLN A 77 -5.74 -23.25 -1.85
CA GLN A 77 -4.57 -22.80 -1.11
C GLN A 77 -3.29 -23.21 -1.84
N ARG A 78 -2.35 -22.25 -1.95
CA ARG A 78 -1.04 -22.46 -2.57
C ARG A 78 0.05 -22.22 -1.53
N ASP A 79 1.09 -22.98 -1.65
CA ASP A 79 2.36 -22.70 -0.96
C ASP A 79 3.05 -21.54 -1.67
N ASN A 80 2.79 -20.31 -1.20
CA ASN A 80 3.31 -19.10 -1.80
C ASN A 80 4.83 -19.01 -1.67
N GLU A 81 5.43 -19.53 -0.60
CA GLU A 81 6.89 -19.58 -0.43
C GLU A 81 7.53 -20.44 -1.52
N LYS A 82 7.02 -21.67 -1.71
CA LYS A 82 7.51 -22.56 -2.76
C LYS A 82 7.30 -21.97 -4.15
N LEU A 83 6.16 -21.32 -4.39
CA LEU A 83 5.86 -20.65 -5.67
C LEU A 83 6.87 -19.54 -5.95
N VAL A 84 7.09 -18.62 -5.01
CA VAL A 84 8.05 -17.52 -5.16
C VAL A 84 9.46 -18.05 -5.33
N LYS A 85 9.89 -19.05 -4.56
CA LYS A 85 11.18 -19.70 -4.72
C LYS A 85 11.35 -20.27 -6.13
N THR A 86 10.33 -20.90 -6.68
CA THR A 86 10.33 -21.43 -8.05
C THR A 86 10.42 -20.30 -9.09
N ILE A 87 9.61 -19.25 -8.93
CA ILE A 87 9.62 -18.08 -9.82
C ILE A 87 10.99 -17.40 -9.83
N MET A 88 11.61 -17.26 -8.67
CA MET A 88 12.89 -16.56 -8.52
C MET A 88 14.11 -17.44 -8.84
N SER A 89 13.93 -18.74 -9.16
CA SER A 89 15.04 -19.68 -9.38
C SER A 89 15.74 -19.52 -10.73
N SER A 90 15.07 -19.00 -11.77
CA SER A 90 15.66 -18.83 -13.10
C SER A 90 15.46 -17.43 -13.66
N SER A 91 16.33 -17.03 -14.61
CA SER A 91 16.21 -15.74 -15.30
C SER A 91 14.94 -15.63 -16.12
N LEU A 92 14.51 -16.74 -16.73
CA LEU A 92 13.30 -16.78 -17.55
C LEU A 92 12.04 -16.55 -16.71
N THR A 93 11.86 -17.30 -15.63
CA THR A 93 10.70 -17.16 -14.73
C THR A 93 10.67 -15.79 -14.05
N ARG A 94 11.83 -15.25 -13.63
CA ARG A 94 11.94 -13.88 -13.11
C ARG A 94 11.51 -12.83 -14.13
N THR A 95 11.91 -13.01 -15.40
CA THR A 95 11.52 -12.08 -16.47
C THR A 95 10.01 -12.10 -16.72
N ILE A 96 9.39 -13.28 -16.69
CA ILE A 96 7.94 -13.43 -16.84
C ILE A 96 7.22 -12.75 -15.66
N ALA A 97 7.64 -13.06 -14.43
CA ALA A 97 7.05 -12.45 -13.23
C ALA A 97 7.21 -10.91 -13.21
N TYR A 98 8.38 -10.41 -13.61
CA TYR A 98 8.59 -8.97 -13.70
C TYR A 98 7.67 -8.30 -14.75
N LYS A 99 7.42 -8.95 -15.88
CA LYS A 99 6.44 -8.45 -16.86
C LYS A 99 5.02 -8.41 -16.29
N MET A 100 4.64 -9.38 -15.46
CA MET A 100 3.34 -9.40 -14.77
C MET A 100 3.26 -8.25 -13.75
N VAL A 101 4.28 -8.06 -12.92
CA VAL A 101 4.38 -6.92 -11.98
C VAL A 101 4.21 -5.58 -12.70
N ALA A 102 4.91 -5.38 -13.83
CA ALA A 102 4.75 -4.17 -14.64
C ALA A 102 3.36 -4.03 -15.25
N GLY A 103 2.71 -5.15 -15.59
CA GLY A 103 1.32 -5.18 -16.04
C GLY A 103 0.36 -4.70 -14.96
N PHE A 104 0.47 -5.21 -13.73
CA PHE A 104 -0.38 -4.82 -12.60
C PHE A 104 -0.21 -3.34 -12.24
N ALA A 105 1.03 -2.82 -12.24
CA ALA A 105 1.25 -1.38 -12.05
C ALA A 105 0.59 -0.53 -13.14
N LYS A 106 0.59 -1.01 -14.38
CA LYS A 106 -0.12 -0.35 -15.48
C LYS A 106 -1.64 -0.38 -15.28
N ASP A 107 -2.19 -1.47 -14.76
CA ASP A 107 -3.62 -1.58 -14.46
C ASP A 107 -4.02 -0.58 -13.36
N GLU A 108 -3.18 -0.38 -12.31
CA GLU A 108 -3.36 0.67 -11.31
C GLU A 108 -3.45 2.06 -11.98
N LEU A 109 -2.52 2.39 -12.88
CA LEU A 109 -2.54 3.68 -13.59
C LEU A 109 -3.83 3.86 -14.38
N PHE A 110 -4.28 2.83 -15.11
CA PHE A 110 -5.50 2.91 -15.92
C PHE A 110 -6.79 2.91 -15.09
N SER A 111 -6.73 2.53 -13.81
CA SER A 111 -7.84 2.73 -12.86
C SER A 111 -7.95 4.16 -12.34
N GLY A 112 -7.01 5.05 -12.71
CA GLY A 112 -6.94 6.43 -12.25
C GLY A 112 -5.98 6.64 -11.07
N VAL A 113 -5.28 5.59 -10.62
CA VAL A 113 -4.27 5.66 -9.56
C VAL A 113 -2.92 6.07 -10.17
N THR A 114 -2.50 7.30 -9.94
CA THR A 114 -1.27 7.86 -10.52
C THR A 114 -0.06 7.76 -9.59
N THR A 115 -0.27 7.41 -8.33
CA THR A 115 0.79 7.17 -7.33
C THR A 115 0.43 5.97 -6.49
N ILE A 116 1.37 5.05 -6.30
CA ILE A 116 1.23 3.88 -5.44
C ILE A 116 2.39 3.79 -4.44
N ARG A 117 2.11 3.21 -3.27
CA ARG A 117 3.12 2.78 -2.31
C ARG A 117 3.09 1.26 -2.23
N THR A 118 4.16 0.59 -2.68
CA THR A 118 4.27 -0.85 -2.52
C THR A 118 4.86 -1.20 -1.16
N VAL A 119 4.28 -2.20 -0.51
CA VAL A 119 4.58 -2.58 0.89
C VAL A 119 4.83 -4.08 1.04
N GLY A 120 5.51 -4.65 0.07
CA GLY A 120 5.89 -6.06 -0.02
C GLY A 120 5.86 -6.52 -1.47
N GLY A 121 6.99 -6.96 -1.99
CA GLY A 121 7.17 -7.29 -3.39
C GLY A 121 8.13 -8.46 -3.63
N LEU A 122 8.41 -8.78 -4.88
CA LEU A 122 9.29 -9.86 -5.30
C LEU A 122 10.72 -9.35 -5.52
N GLY A 123 11.62 -9.62 -4.58
CA GLY A 123 13.00 -9.14 -4.66
C GLY A 123 13.05 -7.62 -4.79
N ASN A 124 13.75 -7.11 -5.81
CA ASN A 124 13.88 -5.68 -6.10
C ASN A 124 13.02 -5.22 -7.30
N PHE A 125 11.92 -5.92 -7.58
CA PHE A 125 11.12 -5.62 -8.78
C PHE A 125 10.46 -4.24 -8.71
N ASP A 126 10.04 -3.82 -7.52
CA ASP A 126 9.31 -2.56 -7.36
C ASP A 126 10.23 -1.35 -7.57
N THR A 127 11.42 -1.33 -6.98
CA THR A 127 12.41 -0.26 -7.21
C THR A 127 12.89 -0.23 -8.65
N ARG A 128 13.14 -1.40 -9.25
CA ARG A 128 13.48 -1.50 -10.67
C ARG A 128 12.37 -0.92 -11.56
N LEU A 129 11.11 -1.26 -11.29
CA LEU A 129 9.97 -0.77 -12.06
C LEU A 129 9.80 0.74 -11.88
N ARG A 130 9.96 1.26 -10.66
CA ARG A 130 9.98 2.70 -10.36
C ARG A 130 10.99 3.41 -11.27
N ASP A 131 12.24 2.94 -11.27
CA ASP A 131 13.32 3.57 -12.02
C ASP A 131 13.07 3.52 -13.55
N GLU A 132 12.48 2.41 -14.06
CA GLU A 132 12.08 2.29 -15.47
C GLU A 132 10.90 3.21 -15.84
N ILE A 133 9.97 3.47 -14.92
CA ILE A 133 8.87 4.43 -15.13
C ILE A 133 9.40 5.87 -15.07
N GLU A 134 10.23 6.20 -14.09
CA GLU A 134 10.83 7.54 -13.96
C GLU A 134 11.70 7.91 -15.17
N SER A 135 12.42 6.96 -15.73
CA SER A 135 13.18 7.16 -16.97
C SER A 135 12.33 7.22 -18.25
N GLY A 136 11.01 7.01 -18.14
CA GLY A 136 10.10 6.96 -19.28
C GLY A 136 10.20 5.68 -20.12
N THR A 137 10.96 4.68 -19.68
CA THR A 137 11.12 3.39 -20.38
C THR A 137 9.85 2.53 -20.28
N LYS A 138 9.08 2.70 -19.19
CA LYS A 138 7.80 2.03 -18.98
C LYS A 138 6.71 3.03 -18.61
N LEU A 139 5.47 2.63 -18.91
CA LEU A 139 4.28 3.35 -18.47
C LEU A 139 3.75 2.73 -17.18
N GLY A 140 3.57 3.56 -16.16
CA GLY A 140 3.02 3.18 -14.86
C GLY A 140 2.80 4.38 -13.95
N PRO A 141 2.26 4.20 -12.74
CA PRO A 141 2.12 5.25 -11.74
C PRO A 141 3.49 5.60 -11.14
N ARG A 142 3.58 6.72 -10.42
CA ARG A 142 4.70 6.96 -9.52
C ARG A 142 4.70 5.89 -8.43
N ILE A 143 5.87 5.32 -8.12
CA ILE A 143 6.00 4.24 -7.13
C ILE A 143 6.87 4.72 -5.96
N LEU A 144 6.37 4.54 -4.73
CA LEU A 144 7.16 4.51 -3.51
C LEU A 144 7.34 3.04 -3.12
N ALA A 145 8.56 2.54 -3.18
CA ALA A 145 8.85 1.11 -3.13
C ALA A 145 9.49 0.67 -1.82
N ALA A 146 8.89 -0.32 -1.14
CA ALA A 146 9.55 -1.02 -0.03
C ALA A 146 10.33 -2.25 -0.49
N ASN A 147 10.07 -2.79 -1.68
CA ASN A 147 10.51 -4.11 -2.09
C ASN A 147 10.02 -5.20 -1.11
N GLN A 148 10.86 -6.17 -0.73
CA GLN A 148 10.48 -7.21 0.23
C GLN A 148 10.32 -6.63 1.63
N GLY A 149 9.21 -6.98 2.30
CA GLY A 149 9.04 -6.70 3.72
C GLY A 149 9.98 -7.55 4.60
N ILE A 150 10.04 -7.22 5.89
CA ILE A 150 10.73 -8.02 6.93
C ILE A 150 9.69 -8.69 7.80
N SER A 151 9.73 -10.00 7.87
CA SER A 151 8.88 -10.86 8.70
C SER A 151 9.75 -11.75 9.59
N VAL A 152 9.13 -12.66 10.33
CA VAL A 152 9.82 -13.70 11.09
C VAL A 152 9.46 -15.10 10.56
N PRO A 153 10.18 -16.16 10.87
CA PRO A 153 9.79 -17.52 10.50
C PRO A 153 8.36 -17.86 10.96
N GLY A 154 7.50 -18.27 10.01
CA GLY A 154 6.09 -18.51 10.26
C GLY A 154 5.24 -17.26 10.53
N GLY A 155 5.79 -16.07 10.28
CA GLY A 155 5.07 -14.81 10.28
C GLY A 155 4.40 -14.51 8.94
N HIS A 156 3.63 -13.42 8.89
CA HIS A 156 2.86 -13.02 7.72
C HIS A 156 3.75 -12.86 6.47
N MET A 157 3.33 -13.47 5.37
CA MET A 157 3.99 -13.41 4.05
C MET A 157 5.48 -13.83 4.03
N ALA A 158 5.99 -14.46 5.11
CA ALA A 158 7.38 -14.93 5.19
C ALA A 158 7.72 -15.88 4.04
N GLY A 159 8.88 -15.66 3.40
CA GLY A 159 9.33 -16.46 2.25
C GLY A 159 8.65 -16.13 0.92
N SER A 160 7.67 -15.21 0.89
CA SER A 160 7.03 -14.72 -0.33
C SER A 160 7.38 -13.25 -0.61
N VAL A 161 6.51 -12.30 -0.26
CA VAL A 161 6.77 -10.87 -0.44
C VAL A 161 7.47 -10.23 0.78
N ALA A 162 7.79 -11.04 1.80
CA ALA A 162 8.61 -10.65 2.94
C ALA A 162 9.70 -11.70 3.21
N VAL A 163 10.84 -11.24 3.72
CA VAL A 163 11.97 -12.09 4.12
C VAL A 163 11.81 -12.46 5.59
N ALA A 164 12.01 -13.74 5.92
CA ALA A 164 12.00 -14.21 7.30
C ALA A 164 13.35 -13.90 7.98
N ALA A 165 13.32 -13.08 9.04
CA ALA A 165 14.46 -12.78 9.91
C ALA A 165 14.26 -13.49 11.25
N SER A 166 15.16 -14.39 11.62
CA SER A 166 15.06 -15.16 12.85
C SER A 166 15.57 -14.40 14.08
N THR A 167 16.44 -13.44 13.87
CA THR A 167 17.10 -12.65 14.92
C THR A 167 17.11 -11.16 14.56
N ILE A 168 17.34 -10.29 15.54
CA ILE A 168 17.54 -8.86 15.31
C ILE A 168 18.68 -8.61 14.30
N PRO A 169 19.87 -9.22 14.42
CA PRO A 169 20.92 -9.07 13.40
C PRO A 169 20.47 -9.46 12.00
N ASP A 170 19.64 -10.51 11.84
CA ASP A 170 19.09 -10.89 10.53
C ASP A 170 18.16 -9.80 9.98
N ALA A 171 17.28 -9.25 10.81
CA ALA A 171 16.38 -8.17 10.42
C ALA A 171 17.14 -6.90 9.98
N LEU A 172 18.16 -6.52 10.75
CA LEU A 172 19.03 -5.38 10.42
C LEU A 172 19.83 -5.61 9.12
N LYS A 173 20.28 -6.84 8.89
CA LYS A 173 20.94 -7.22 7.64
C LYS A 173 20.00 -7.08 6.43
N GLN A 174 18.73 -7.45 6.59
CA GLN A 174 17.74 -7.25 5.52
C GLN A 174 17.47 -5.76 5.26
N LEU A 175 17.43 -4.94 6.32
CA LEU A 175 17.30 -3.49 6.16
C LEU A 175 18.50 -2.93 5.38
N GLU A 176 19.74 -3.32 5.69
CA GLU A 176 20.91 -2.86 4.94
C GLU A 176 20.89 -3.30 3.47
N LYS A 177 20.42 -4.51 3.19
CA LYS A 177 20.20 -4.97 1.81
C LYS A 177 19.17 -4.11 1.09
N ALA A 178 18.03 -3.84 1.73
CA ALA A 178 16.96 -3.03 1.17
C ALA A 178 17.45 -1.59 0.84
N LYS A 179 18.27 -0.98 1.71
CA LYS A 179 18.91 0.31 1.44
C LYS A 179 19.76 0.28 0.17
N GLN A 180 20.54 -0.80 -0.05
CA GLN A 180 21.33 -0.97 -1.29
C GLN A 180 20.45 -1.07 -2.54
N GLU A 181 19.20 -1.55 -2.40
CA GLU A 181 18.21 -1.61 -3.45
C GLU A 181 17.47 -0.27 -3.66
N LYS A 182 17.86 0.81 -2.94
CA LYS A 182 17.32 2.17 -3.04
C LYS A 182 15.81 2.25 -2.80
N ILE A 183 15.34 1.58 -1.75
CA ILE A 183 13.94 1.64 -1.33
C ILE A 183 13.53 3.03 -0.85
N ASP A 184 12.24 3.30 -0.78
CA ASP A 184 11.68 4.57 -0.28
C ASP A 184 11.20 4.46 1.17
N LEU A 185 10.90 3.25 1.65
CA LEU A 185 10.42 2.97 3.00
C LEU A 185 10.74 1.52 3.40
N ILE A 186 10.64 1.24 4.71
CA ILE A 186 10.73 -0.13 5.27
C ILE A 186 9.32 -0.67 5.52
N LYS A 187 9.09 -1.96 5.25
CA LYS A 187 7.87 -2.68 5.63
C LYS A 187 8.17 -3.79 6.62
N LEU A 188 7.46 -3.79 7.76
CA LEU A 188 7.45 -4.86 8.75
C LEU A 188 6.14 -5.65 8.71
N MET A 189 6.21 -6.95 9.02
CA MET A 189 5.08 -7.82 9.26
C MET A 189 5.08 -8.19 10.74
N ILE A 190 4.42 -7.36 11.57
CA ILE A 190 4.50 -7.47 13.03
C ILE A 190 3.56 -8.56 13.55
N THR A 191 2.36 -8.65 12.99
CA THR A 191 1.38 -9.69 13.34
C THR A 191 1.23 -10.72 12.23
N GLY A 192 0.60 -11.83 12.53
CA GLY A 192 -0.05 -12.68 11.54
C GLY A 192 -1.26 -11.96 10.93
N GLY A 193 -1.85 -12.55 9.89
CA GLY A 193 -3.08 -12.10 9.27
C GLY A 193 -4.17 -13.18 9.29
N VAL A 194 -5.29 -12.91 8.61
CA VAL A 194 -6.41 -13.87 8.50
C VAL A 194 -5.94 -15.23 8.00
N LEU A 195 -5.06 -15.25 6.99
CA LEU A 195 -4.58 -16.49 6.36
C LEU A 195 -3.55 -17.25 7.21
N ASP A 196 -2.93 -16.61 8.20
CA ASP A 196 -1.93 -17.22 9.08
C ASP A 196 -2.55 -17.78 10.36
N ALA A 197 -3.81 -17.46 10.62
CA ALA A 197 -4.49 -17.79 11.85
C ALA A 197 -4.85 -19.28 11.93
N LYS A 198 -4.39 -19.96 12.98
CA LYS A 198 -4.66 -21.38 13.24
C LYS A 198 -5.92 -21.61 14.08
N LYS A 199 -6.46 -20.57 14.71
CA LYS A 199 -7.59 -20.64 15.64
C LYS A 199 -8.57 -19.50 15.39
N LYS A 200 -9.86 -19.74 15.63
CA LYS A 200 -10.88 -18.70 15.66
C LYS A 200 -10.61 -17.69 16.79
N GLY A 201 -10.84 -16.41 16.52
CA GLY A 201 -10.72 -15.33 17.49
C GLY A 201 -9.34 -14.73 17.65
N VAL A 202 -8.33 -15.20 16.91
CA VAL A 202 -6.94 -14.73 17.00
C VAL A 202 -6.36 -14.49 15.60
N PRO A 203 -6.91 -13.52 14.81
CA PRO A 203 -6.41 -13.28 13.46
C PRO A 203 -5.01 -12.63 13.44
N GLY A 204 -4.73 -11.71 14.35
CA GLY A 204 -3.53 -10.88 14.37
C GLY A 204 -2.56 -11.25 15.50
N GLU A 205 -2.21 -12.53 15.66
CA GLU A 205 -1.24 -12.96 16.65
C GLU A 205 0.10 -12.21 16.48
N LEU A 206 0.65 -11.66 17.57
CA LEU A 206 1.95 -11.00 17.55
C LEU A 206 3.04 -12.01 17.15
N LYS A 207 3.80 -11.71 16.11
CA LYS A 207 4.85 -12.57 15.55
C LYS A 207 6.24 -12.00 15.75
N MET A 208 6.40 -10.70 15.54
CA MET A 208 7.67 -10.00 15.70
C MET A 208 7.76 -9.43 17.11
N SER A 209 8.87 -9.66 17.80
CA SER A 209 9.03 -9.15 19.17
C SER A 209 9.16 -7.62 19.21
N PRO A 210 8.72 -6.96 20.31
CA PRO A 210 8.85 -5.52 20.46
C PRO A 210 10.29 -5.02 20.28
N GLU A 211 11.27 -5.77 20.78
CA GLU A 211 12.70 -5.42 20.67
C GLU A 211 13.18 -5.43 19.21
N MET A 212 12.68 -6.37 18.40
CA MET A 212 13.02 -6.44 16.98
C MET A 212 12.37 -5.29 16.23
N VAL A 213 11.09 -4.96 16.52
CA VAL A 213 10.42 -3.80 15.94
C VAL A 213 11.19 -2.52 16.24
N TYR A 214 11.53 -2.30 17.52
CA TYR A 214 12.31 -1.13 17.96
C TYR A 214 13.66 -1.03 17.24
N ALA A 215 14.41 -2.13 17.18
CA ALA A 215 15.74 -2.14 16.56
C ALA A 215 15.67 -1.78 15.08
N VAL A 216 14.68 -2.31 14.33
CA VAL A 216 14.52 -2.01 12.91
C VAL A 216 14.04 -0.57 12.72
N CYS A 217 13.03 -0.10 13.48
CA CYS A 217 12.55 1.27 13.40
C CYS A 217 13.67 2.28 13.68
N LYS A 218 14.42 2.06 14.75
CA LYS A 218 15.54 2.94 15.10
C LYS A 218 16.57 3.03 13.98
N GLN A 219 17.02 1.91 13.44
CA GLN A 219 18.03 1.91 12.37
C GLN A 219 17.47 2.47 11.05
N ALA A 220 16.17 2.25 10.76
CA ALA A 220 15.50 2.84 9.61
C ALA A 220 15.46 4.37 9.72
N HIS A 221 15.04 4.90 10.87
CA HIS A 221 14.97 6.34 11.13
C HIS A 221 16.37 6.99 11.12
N ASP A 222 17.37 6.34 11.73
CA ASP A 222 18.77 6.81 11.66
C ASP A 222 19.28 6.93 10.20
N ALA A 223 18.68 6.17 9.28
CA ALA A 223 18.99 6.21 7.84
C ALA A 223 18.00 7.05 7.01
N GLY A 224 17.01 7.71 7.65
CA GLY A 224 16.03 8.59 6.99
C GLY A 224 14.84 7.89 6.35
N TYR A 225 14.56 6.61 6.69
CA TYR A 225 13.42 5.86 6.16
C TYR A 225 12.26 5.83 7.15
N LEU A 226 11.04 6.00 6.65
CA LEU A 226 9.82 5.69 7.40
C LEU A 226 9.55 4.17 7.41
N VAL A 227 8.86 3.71 8.45
CA VAL A 227 8.50 2.30 8.65
C VAL A 227 6.99 2.11 8.62
N ALA A 228 6.52 1.26 7.71
CA ALA A 228 5.14 0.79 7.63
C ALA A 228 5.03 -0.61 8.24
N ALA A 229 3.94 -0.91 8.95
CA ALA A 229 3.76 -2.23 9.56
C ALA A 229 2.37 -2.83 9.30
N HIS A 230 2.36 -4.10 8.84
CA HIS A 230 1.16 -4.94 8.83
C HIS A 230 0.75 -5.27 10.27
N VAL A 231 -0.47 -4.92 10.64
CA VAL A 231 -0.99 -5.06 12.00
C VAL A 231 -2.50 -5.34 11.97
N GLU A 232 -2.94 -6.50 12.48
CA GLU A 232 -4.35 -6.90 12.50
C GLU A 232 -4.85 -7.24 13.92
N SER A 233 -4.20 -6.73 14.97
CA SER A 233 -4.66 -6.87 16.34
C SER A 233 -4.37 -5.63 17.19
N PRO A 234 -5.17 -5.38 18.27
CA PRO A 234 -4.91 -4.27 19.19
C PRO A 234 -3.52 -4.33 19.83
N GLU A 235 -3.05 -5.53 20.21
CA GLU A 235 -1.71 -5.72 20.75
C GLU A 235 -0.63 -5.33 19.73
N GLY A 236 -0.80 -5.76 18.48
CA GLY A 236 0.12 -5.39 17.39
C GLY A 236 0.16 -3.88 17.15
N VAL A 237 -0.99 -3.18 17.16
CA VAL A 237 -1.04 -1.71 17.03
C VAL A 237 -0.25 -1.04 18.16
N ARG A 238 -0.43 -1.50 19.40
CA ARG A 238 0.31 -0.98 20.55
C ARG A 238 1.81 -1.18 20.39
N VAL A 239 2.25 -2.43 20.11
CA VAL A 239 3.66 -2.76 19.91
C VAL A 239 4.27 -1.93 18.79
N ALA A 240 3.57 -1.77 17.67
CA ALA A 240 4.03 -0.97 16.53
C ALA A 240 4.28 0.49 16.94
N LEU A 241 3.28 1.14 17.55
CA LEU A 241 3.36 2.55 17.93
C LEU A 241 4.40 2.81 19.05
N GLU A 242 4.46 1.95 20.08
CA GLU A 242 5.43 2.08 21.16
C GLU A 242 6.87 1.98 20.65
N ASN A 243 7.11 1.21 19.58
CA ASN A 243 8.42 0.93 19.04
C ASN A 243 8.79 1.72 17.77
N GLY A 244 8.01 2.76 17.42
CA GLY A 244 8.41 3.76 16.44
C GLY A 244 7.93 3.52 15.00
N VAL A 245 6.91 2.70 14.78
CA VAL A 245 6.28 2.57 13.45
C VAL A 245 5.56 3.86 13.06
N ASP A 246 5.76 4.31 11.82
CA ASP A 246 5.18 5.56 11.30
C ASP A 246 3.83 5.34 10.61
N SER A 247 3.61 4.17 10.02
CA SER A 247 2.39 3.83 9.28
C SER A 247 1.82 2.50 9.74
N ILE A 248 0.63 2.53 10.33
CA ILE A 248 -0.12 1.33 10.68
C ILE A 248 -0.97 0.93 9.47
N GLU A 249 -0.68 -0.25 8.93
CA GLU A 249 -1.44 -0.83 7.83
C GLU A 249 -2.57 -1.71 8.39
N HIS A 250 -3.75 -1.66 7.78
CA HIS A 250 -4.98 -2.30 8.21
C HIS A 250 -5.51 -1.72 9.52
N GLY A 251 -4.85 -1.99 10.61
CA GLY A 251 -5.23 -1.55 11.95
C GLY A 251 -6.23 -2.49 12.64
N ALA A 252 -6.53 -2.19 13.88
CA ALA A 252 -7.48 -2.92 14.73
C ALA A 252 -8.16 -1.96 15.68
N LYS A 253 -9.16 -2.43 16.45
CA LYS A 253 -9.87 -1.61 17.41
C LYS A 253 -8.89 -0.89 18.36
N LEU A 254 -9.00 0.44 18.43
CA LEU A 254 -8.16 1.30 19.27
C LEU A 254 -8.79 1.50 20.65
N ASP A 255 -7.93 1.61 21.66
CA ASP A 255 -8.27 2.20 22.96
C ASP A 255 -7.68 3.63 23.08
N ASN A 256 -8.06 4.33 24.15
CA ASN A 256 -7.62 5.71 24.38
C ASN A 256 -6.08 5.86 24.50
N SER A 257 -5.37 4.82 24.94
CA SER A 257 -3.91 4.87 25.02
C SER A 257 -3.27 4.77 23.65
N MET A 258 -3.79 3.92 22.76
CA MET A 258 -3.32 3.81 21.38
C MET A 258 -3.61 5.09 20.57
N ILE A 259 -4.78 5.72 20.78
CA ILE A 259 -5.10 7.01 20.16
C ILE A 259 -4.05 8.07 20.54
N ARG A 260 -3.70 8.17 21.83
CA ARG A 260 -2.63 9.07 22.29
C ARG A 260 -1.28 8.74 21.66
N LEU A 261 -0.92 7.46 21.57
CA LEU A 261 0.33 7.03 20.92
C LEU A 261 0.40 7.44 19.44
N PHE A 262 -0.69 7.29 18.68
CA PHE A 262 -0.76 7.79 17.30
C PHE A 262 -0.45 9.29 17.24
N GLN A 263 -1.09 10.08 18.09
CA GLN A 263 -0.93 11.55 18.12
C GLN A 263 0.49 11.95 18.56
N GLU A 264 1.01 11.35 19.62
CA GLU A 264 2.35 11.64 20.16
C GLU A 264 3.47 11.28 19.18
N ARG A 265 3.29 10.19 18.41
CA ARG A 265 4.26 9.74 17.39
C ARG A 265 4.11 10.45 16.06
N GLY A 266 2.99 11.11 15.79
CA GLY A 266 2.64 11.62 14.48
C GLY A 266 2.46 10.51 13.45
N ALA A 267 2.12 9.30 13.90
CA ALA A 267 1.88 8.16 13.04
C ALA A 267 0.54 8.30 12.30
N PHE A 268 0.39 7.60 11.17
CA PHE A 268 -0.84 7.61 10.39
C PHE A 268 -1.38 6.19 10.15
N LEU A 269 -2.68 6.12 9.87
CA LEU A 269 -3.36 4.88 9.50
C LEU A 269 -3.48 4.77 7.98
N CYS A 270 -3.03 3.66 7.41
CA CYS A 270 -3.38 3.25 6.06
C CYS A 270 -4.46 2.17 6.13
N THR A 271 -5.71 2.58 5.96
CA THR A 271 -6.84 1.65 6.00
C THR A 271 -6.95 0.86 4.69
N THR A 272 -7.20 -0.45 4.79
CA THR A 272 -7.30 -1.39 3.66
C THR A 272 -8.54 -2.26 3.81
N ILE A 273 -9.69 -1.70 3.53
CA ILE A 273 -10.98 -2.36 3.78
C ILE A 273 -11.23 -3.50 2.79
N SER A 274 -10.71 -3.36 1.55
CA SER A 274 -11.05 -4.22 0.40
C SER A 274 -10.79 -5.70 0.62
N PRO A 275 -9.63 -6.17 1.10
CA PRO A 275 -9.37 -7.62 1.23
C PRO A 275 -10.17 -8.29 2.35
N ALA A 276 -10.55 -7.53 3.39
CA ALA A 276 -11.35 -8.06 4.49
C ALA A 276 -12.88 -8.01 4.23
N LEU A 277 -13.32 -7.16 3.30
CA LEU A 277 -14.74 -6.97 2.97
C LEU A 277 -15.45 -8.26 2.50
N PRO A 278 -14.85 -9.12 1.66
CA PRO A 278 -15.49 -10.36 1.23
C PRO A 278 -15.91 -11.26 2.39
N TYR A 279 -15.13 -11.35 3.45
CA TYR A 279 -15.47 -12.15 4.64
C TYR A 279 -16.70 -11.63 5.39
N ALA A 280 -17.03 -10.34 5.24
CA ALA A 280 -18.22 -9.75 5.87
C ALA A 280 -19.47 -9.84 4.98
N LEU A 281 -19.31 -9.86 3.65
CA LEU A 281 -20.42 -9.81 2.68
C LEU A 281 -20.81 -11.15 2.12
N PHE A 282 -19.87 -12.12 2.03
CA PHE A 282 -20.08 -13.38 1.36
C PHE A 282 -19.78 -14.55 2.28
N ASP A 283 -20.43 -15.67 2.03
CA ASP A 283 -20.13 -16.94 2.72
C ASP A 283 -18.95 -17.68 2.06
N SER A 284 -18.53 -18.77 2.68
CA SER A 284 -17.38 -19.57 2.23
C SER A 284 -17.56 -20.24 0.87
N SER A 285 -18.78 -20.34 0.33
CA SER A 285 -19.01 -20.86 -1.02
C SER A 285 -18.49 -19.92 -2.10
N ILE A 286 -18.43 -18.62 -1.78
CA ILE A 286 -17.91 -17.56 -2.66
C ILE A 286 -16.45 -17.24 -2.32
N THR A 287 -16.14 -17.04 -1.03
CA THR A 287 -14.79 -16.66 -0.59
C THR A 287 -13.80 -17.81 -0.67
N HIS A 288 -14.27 -19.06 -0.69
CA HIS A 288 -13.47 -20.29 -0.56
C HIS A 288 -12.64 -20.34 0.73
N ALA A 289 -12.96 -19.50 1.70
CA ALA A 289 -12.29 -19.43 2.99
C ALA A 289 -12.65 -20.65 3.86
N THR A 290 -11.69 -21.10 4.65
CA THR A 290 -11.95 -22.04 5.74
C THR A 290 -12.83 -21.40 6.81
N GLU A 291 -13.42 -22.23 7.68
CA GLU A 291 -14.25 -21.71 8.78
C GLU A 291 -13.46 -20.78 9.73
N VAL A 292 -12.17 -21.03 9.91
CA VAL A 292 -11.28 -20.19 10.72
C VAL A 292 -11.03 -18.86 10.02
N GLU A 293 -10.69 -18.87 8.74
CA GLU A 293 -10.46 -17.68 7.93
C GLU A 293 -11.71 -16.81 7.84
N GLN A 294 -12.87 -17.40 7.57
CA GLN A 294 -14.14 -16.69 7.49
C GLN A 294 -14.49 -16.00 8.82
N TYR A 295 -14.30 -16.70 9.95
CA TYR A 295 -14.54 -16.14 11.27
C TYR A 295 -13.58 -14.99 11.59
N ASN A 296 -12.30 -15.20 11.36
CA ASN A 296 -11.25 -14.23 11.65
C ASN A 296 -11.28 -13.04 10.69
N GLY A 297 -11.60 -13.25 9.41
CA GLY A 297 -11.79 -12.19 8.44
C GLY A 297 -12.89 -11.20 8.84
N ASN A 298 -13.98 -11.69 9.43
CA ASN A 298 -15.01 -10.83 10.01
C ASN A 298 -14.50 -9.98 11.20
N ILE A 299 -13.63 -10.56 12.04
CA ILE A 299 -13.01 -9.80 13.16
C ILE A 299 -12.12 -8.68 12.60
N VAL A 300 -11.25 -9.03 11.63
CA VAL A 300 -10.33 -8.07 10.99
C VAL A 300 -11.11 -6.97 10.29
N PHE A 301 -12.13 -7.31 9.49
CA PHE A 301 -12.99 -6.31 8.84
C PHE A 301 -13.58 -5.30 9.83
N LYS A 302 -14.19 -5.79 10.92
CA LYS A 302 -14.72 -4.92 11.98
C LYS A 302 -13.64 -4.08 12.64
N GLY A 303 -12.48 -4.70 12.91
CA GLY A 303 -11.32 -4.02 13.50
C GLY A 303 -10.81 -2.87 12.64
N ILE A 304 -10.68 -3.08 11.33
CA ILE A 304 -10.26 -2.05 10.36
C ILE A 304 -11.26 -0.88 10.35
N ILE A 305 -12.56 -1.17 10.28
CA ILE A 305 -13.62 -0.14 10.28
C ILE A 305 -13.60 0.65 11.60
N ASP A 306 -13.51 -0.02 12.74
CA ASP A 306 -13.47 0.62 14.05
C ASP A 306 -12.21 1.48 14.22
N CYS A 307 -11.06 0.99 13.72
CA CYS A 307 -9.80 1.74 13.70
C CYS A 307 -9.94 3.03 12.88
N ALA A 308 -10.44 2.93 11.64
CA ALA A 308 -10.61 4.08 10.76
C ALA A 308 -11.56 5.12 11.35
N LYS A 309 -12.69 4.69 11.94
CA LYS A 309 -13.63 5.60 12.62
C LYS A 309 -12.99 6.29 13.81
N ALA A 310 -12.25 5.55 14.66
CA ALA A 310 -11.57 6.12 15.81
C ALA A 310 -10.45 7.09 15.38
N ALA A 311 -9.69 6.77 14.35
CA ALA A 311 -8.65 7.64 13.81
C ALA A 311 -9.24 8.96 13.30
N LEU A 312 -10.27 8.92 12.46
CA LEU A 312 -10.94 10.11 11.93
C LEU A 312 -11.58 10.98 13.04
N ALA A 313 -12.16 10.34 14.07
CA ALA A 313 -12.78 11.05 15.20
C ALA A 313 -11.78 11.74 16.13
N ASN A 314 -10.48 11.40 16.02
CA ASN A 314 -9.41 11.93 16.87
C ASN A 314 -8.29 12.62 16.07
N ASP A 315 -8.59 13.10 14.86
CA ASP A 315 -7.68 13.83 13.98
C ASP A 315 -6.35 13.09 13.68
N ILE A 316 -6.36 11.74 13.74
CA ILE A 316 -5.26 10.92 13.28
C ILE A 316 -5.34 10.89 11.75
N PRO A 317 -4.24 11.17 11.03
CA PRO A 317 -4.23 11.10 9.58
C PRO A 317 -4.60 9.70 9.06
N VAL A 318 -5.56 9.64 8.14
CA VAL A 318 -5.98 8.39 7.49
C VAL A 318 -5.73 8.49 6.00
N VAL A 319 -5.02 7.51 5.46
CA VAL A 319 -4.80 7.35 4.02
C VAL A 319 -5.45 6.06 3.53
N LEU A 320 -5.73 6.00 2.24
CA LEU A 320 -6.37 4.84 1.62
C LEU A 320 -5.34 3.92 0.98
N GLY A 321 -5.49 2.63 1.22
CA GLY A 321 -4.88 1.55 0.48
C GLY A 321 -5.94 0.53 0.11
N ASN A 322 -5.80 -0.14 -1.02
CA ASN A 322 -6.74 -1.19 -1.41
C ASN A 322 -6.19 -2.60 -1.20
N ASP A 323 -4.89 -2.70 -0.87
CA ASP A 323 -4.18 -3.96 -0.66
C ASP A 323 -4.32 -4.92 -1.87
N VAL A 324 -4.36 -4.33 -3.08
CA VAL A 324 -4.41 -5.10 -4.33
C VAL A 324 -3.18 -5.97 -4.46
N GLY A 325 -3.38 -7.17 -4.93
CA GLY A 325 -2.33 -8.20 -5.00
C GLY A 325 -2.36 -9.17 -3.82
N CYS A 326 -3.07 -8.85 -2.76
CA CYS A 326 -3.49 -9.83 -1.76
C CYS A 326 -4.65 -10.66 -2.34
N PRO A 327 -4.64 -12.01 -2.22
CA PRO A 327 -5.69 -12.87 -2.78
C PRO A 327 -7.01 -12.77 -2.01
#